data_c1c7372a41ec1a584e7a1dd798280260
#
_entry.id   c1c7372a41ec1a584e7a1dd798280260
#
_cell.length_a   1.000
_cell.length_b   1.000
_cell.length_c   1.000
_cell.angle_alpha   90.00
_cell.angle_beta   90.00
_cell.angle_gamma   90.00
#
_symmetry.space_group_name_H-M   'P 1'
#
loop_
_entity.id
_entity.type
_entity.pdbx_description
1 polymer ?
#
loop_
_entity_poly.entity_id
_entity_poly.type
_entity_poly.pdbx_seq_one_letter_code
_entity_poly.pdbx_strand_id
1 'polypeptide(L)'
;MRQFFIIVVAFVLGGCNSAKDIGGVYHLISDDPALQRVTLEIDGTRVSGRGPCNRYFGSVVQSDIGSNSIQVGPIASTKMACPHLSAEHRYFQDLQGVSMVTVVPDGLILTTSDQTKMVFKYR
;
A
#
# COMPACT_ATOMS: atom_id res chain seq x y z
N MET A 1 -28.07 52.76 25.36
CA MET A 1 -26.84 52.30 24.69
C MET A 1 -26.81 50.82 24.77
N ARG A 2 -26.97 50.18 23.64
CA ARG A 2 -26.95 48.74 23.56
C ARG A 2 -25.61 48.30 23.02
N GLN A 3 -24.86 47.61 23.85
CA GLN A 3 -23.64 46.96 23.39
C GLN A 3 -24.01 45.62 22.74
N PHE A 4 -23.74 45.52 21.48
CA PHE A 4 -23.81 44.26 20.76
C PHE A 4 -22.55 43.48 21.01
N PHE A 5 -22.68 42.41 21.76
CA PHE A 5 -21.63 41.37 21.83
C PHE A 5 -21.65 40.56 20.58
N ILE A 6 -20.67 40.77 19.73
CA ILE A 6 -20.44 39.84 18.60
C ILE A 6 -19.69 38.66 19.18
N ILE A 7 -20.39 37.55 19.32
CA ILE A 7 -19.74 36.29 19.63
C ILE A 7 -19.13 35.80 18.34
N VAL A 8 -17.83 35.96 18.22
CA VAL A 8 -17.07 35.31 17.16
C VAL A 8 -16.89 33.87 17.57
N VAL A 9 -17.73 33.00 17.02
CA VAL A 9 -17.52 31.58 17.12
C VAL A 9 -16.38 31.20 16.19
N ALA A 10 -15.20 31.07 16.76
CA ALA A 10 -14.07 30.52 16.04
C ALA A 10 -14.34 29.04 15.80
N PHE A 11 -14.72 28.71 14.59
CA PHE A 11 -14.75 27.33 14.13
C PHE A 11 -13.30 26.86 13.98
N VAL A 12 -12.82 26.18 14.99
CA VAL A 12 -11.58 25.43 14.85
C VAL A 12 -11.91 24.17 14.06
N LEU A 13 -11.70 24.24 12.76
CA LEU A 13 -11.65 23.04 11.94
C LEU A 13 -10.37 22.31 12.30
N GLY A 14 -10.46 21.42 13.27
CA GLY A 14 -9.43 20.44 13.52
C GLY A 14 -9.31 19.54 12.31
N GLY A 15 -8.35 19.81 11.44
CA GLY A 15 -8.00 18.90 10.36
C GLY A 15 -7.48 17.62 10.98
N CYS A 16 -8.26 16.55 10.96
CA CYS A 16 -7.76 15.21 11.21
C CYS A 16 -6.87 14.82 10.05
N ASN A 17 -5.56 14.97 10.19
CA ASN A 17 -4.59 14.33 9.30
C ASN A 17 -4.55 12.83 9.66
N SER A 18 -5.59 12.12 9.30
CA SER A 18 -5.54 10.66 9.32
C SER A 18 -4.67 10.19 8.18
N ALA A 19 -3.81 9.18 8.43
CA ALA A 19 -3.16 8.45 7.37
C ALA A 19 -4.22 8.02 6.35
N LYS A 20 -3.95 8.22 5.06
CA LYS A 20 -4.88 7.77 4.02
C LYS A 20 -5.03 6.27 4.14
N ASP A 21 -6.27 5.82 4.11
CA ASP A 21 -6.58 4.40 4.11
C ASP A 21 -6.07 3.77 2.81
N ILE A 22 -5.14 2.84 2.96
CA ILE A 22 -4.57 2.08 1.84
C ILE A 22 -5.24 0.71 1.67
N GLY A 23 -6.26 0.42 2.47
CA GLY A 23 -7.00 -0.83 2.37
C GLY A 23 -7.68 -1.00 1.02
N GLY A 24 -7.67 -2.20 0.50
CA GLY A 24 -8.32 -2.51 -0.76
C GLY A 24 -7.69 -3.68 -1.50
N VAL A 25 -8.26 -3.99 -2.64
CA VAL A 25 -7.77 -5.03 -3.55
C VAL A 25 -7.23 -4.35 -4.80
N TYR A 26 -6.00 -4.70 -5.13
CA TYR A 26 -5.26 -4.09 -6.23
C TYR A 26 -4.70 -5.15 -7.17
N HIS A 27 -4.35 -4.73 -8.37
CA HIS A 27 -3.54 -5.54 -9.28
C HIS A 27 -2.30 -4.74 -9.72
N LEU A 28 -1.21 -5.46 -9.90
CA LEU A 28 0.05 -4.87 -10.36
C LEU A 28 -0.03 -4.51 -11.84
N ILE A 29 0.41 -3.31 -12.16
CA ILE A 29 0.55 -2.86 -13.54
C ILE A 29 1.97 -3.15 -13.98
N SER A 30 2.12 -4.02 -14.97
CA SER A 30 3.43 -4.41 -15.50
C SER A 30 3.32 -4.87 -16.95
N ASP A 31 4.36 -4.59 -17.73
CA ASP A 31 4.52 -5.11 -19.09
C ASP A 31 5.11 -6.52 -19.11
N ASP A 32 5.67 -6.97 -17.98
CA ASP A 32 6.21 -8.31 -17.84
C ASP A 32 5.06 -9.34 -17.74
N PRO A 33 4.96 -10.30 -18.69
CA PRO A 33 3.91 -11.32 -18.65
C PRO A 33 3.88 -12.13 -17.35
N ALA A 34 5.04 -12.32 -16.70
CA ALA A 34 5.12 -13.04 -15.43
C ALA A 34 4.45 -12.31 -14.28
N LEU A 35 4.27 -10.98 -14.37
CA LEU A 35 3.74 -10.12 -13.32
C LEU A 35 2.29 -9.67 -13.56
N GLN A 36 1.70 -10.01 -14.71
CA GLN A 36 0.37 -9.48 -15.09
C GLN A 36 -0.78 -9.99 -14.23
N ARG A 37 -0.60 -11.10 -13.52
CA ARG A 37 -1.63 -11.69 -12.66
C ARG A 37 -1.40 -11.42 -11.18
N VAL A 38 -0.41 -10.63 -10.85
CA VAL A 38 -0.08 -10.30 -9.46
C VAL A 38 -1.16 -9.41 -8.86
N THR A 39 -1.64 -9.80 -7.69
CA THR A 39 -2.62 -9.04 -6.92
C THR A 39 -2.05 -8.67 -5.56
N LEU A 40 -2.61 -7.64 -4.97
CA LEU A 40 -2.28 -7.16 -3.64
C LEU A 40 -3.58 -6.82 -2.93
N GLU A 41 -3.78 -7.38 -1.76
CA GLU A 41 -4.87 -7.00 -0.87
C GLU A 41 -4.29 -6.48 0.43
N ILE A 42 -4.74 -5.32 0.85
CA ILE A 42 -4.39 -4.73 2.15
C ILE A 42 -5.65 -4.64 2.97
N ASP A 43 -5.65 -5.31 4.11
CA ASP A 43 -6.74 -5.30 5.07
C ASP A 43 -6.16 -5.04 6.47
N GLY A 44 -6.28 -3.79 6.93
CA GLY A 44 -5.67 -3.36 8.19
C GLY A 44 -4.15 -3.54 8.17
N THR A 45 -3.64 -4.41 9.02
CA THR A 45 -2.21 -4.73 9.11
C THR A 45 -1.82 -5.98 8.32
N ARG A 46 -2.74 -6.53 7.54
CA ARG A 46 -2.49 -7.73 6.75
C ARG A 46 -2.33 -7.39 5.28
N VAL A 47 -1.30 -7.95 4.67
CA VAL A 47 -1.11 -7.94 3.23
C VAL A 47 -1.20 -9.37 2.71
N SER A 48 -1.87 -9.56 1.59
CA SER A 48 -2.00 -10.85 0.94
C SER A 48 -2.22 -10.67 -0.55
N GLY A 49 -2.21 -11.77 -1.27
CA GLY A 49 -2.51 -11.73 -2.69
C GLY A 49 -1.96 -12.95 -3.42
N ARG A 50 -1.90 -12.80 -4.73
CA ARG A 50 -1.34 -13.79 -5.62
C ARG A 50 -0.08 -13.24 -6.25
N GLY A 51 1.03 -13.97 -6.07
CA GLY A 51 2.26 -13.72 -6.80
C GLY A 51 2.23 -14.33 -8.20
N PRO A 52 3.35 -14.31 -8.91
CA PRO A 52 3.46 -14.97 -10.22
C PRO A 52 3.13 -16.45 -10.22
N CYS A 53 3.41 -17.14 -9.12
CA CYS A 53 3.18 -18.59 -8.97
C CYS A 53 2.28 -18.92 -7.79
N ASN A 54 2.53 -18.32 -6.65
CA ASN A 54 2.00 -18.74 -5.37
C ASN A 54 1.18 -17.63 -4.72
N ARG A 55 0.27 -18.03 -3.85
CA ARG A 55 -0.37 -17.10 -2.93
C ARG A 55 0.61 -16.70 -1.84
N TYR A 56 0.51 -15.45 -1.41
CA TYR A 56 1.37 -14.91 -0.38
C TYR A 56 0.57 -14.14 0.66
N PHE A 57 1.17 -13.97 1.83
CA PHE A 57 0.61 -13.18 2.91
C PHE A 57 1.72 -12.70 3.84
N GLY A 58 1.45 -11.61 4.54
CA GLY A 58 2.35 -11.01 5.49
C GLY A 58 1.68 -9.89 6.26
N SER A 59 2.48 -9.07 6.89
CA SER A 59 2.03 -7.90 7.63
C SER A 59 2.45 -6.61 6.94
N VAL A 60 1.66 -5.56 7.14
CA VAL A 60 1.98 -4.22 6.70
C VAL A 60 1.67 -3.24 7.82
N VAL A 61 2.55 -2.30 8.06
CA VAL A 61 2.40 -1.29 9.11
C VAL A 61 2.69 0.07 8.51
N GLN A 62 1.77 1.03 8.70
CA GLN A 62 2.03 2.45 8.46
C GLN A 62 2.63 3.04 9.72
N SER A 63 3.82 3.68 9.60
CA SER A 63 4.62 4.06 10.76
C SER A 63 4.02 5.19 11.56
N ASP A 64 3.40 6.18 10.91
CA ASP A 64 2.89 7.38 11.57
C ASP A 64 1.62 7.91 10.89
N ILE A 65 0.76 8.55 11.69
CA ILE A 65 -0.42 9.25 11.18
C ILE A 65 0.04 10.39 10.28
N GLY A 66 -0.44 10.39 9.04
CA GLY A 66 -0.08 11.39 8.03
C GLY A 66 1.25 11.14 7.33
N SER A 67 1.97 10.07 7.69
CA SER A 67 3.19 9.65 7.01
C SER A 67 2.89 8.74 5.83
N ASN A 68 3.71 8.86 4.78
CA ASN A 68 3.71 7.92 3.65
C ASN A 68 4.62 6.71 3.90
N SER A 69 5.22 6.62 5.07
CA SER A 69 6.09 5.51 5.44
C SER A 69 5.28 4.26 5.73
N ILE A 70 5.67 3.17 5.10
CA ILE A 70 5.13 1.85 5.40
C ILE A 70 6.25 0.85 5.51
N GLN A 71 5.97 -0.23 6.21
CA GLN A 71 6.88 -1.36 6.32
C GLN A 71 6.10 -2.65 6.07
N VAL A 72 6.64 -3.47 5.18
CA VAL A 72 6.10 -4.80 4.90
C VAL A 72 6.97 -5.83 5.62
N GLY A 73 6.34 -6.65 6.42
CA GLY A 73 7.03 -7.73 7.14
C GLY A 73 7.39 -8.90 6.22
N PRO A 74 8.00 -9.96 6.79
CA PRO A 74 8.34 -11.14 6.03
C PRO A 74 7.12 -11.73 5.30
N ILE A 75 7.32 -12.09 4.04
CA ILE A 75 6.28 -12.68 3.20
C ILE A 75 6.37 -14.21 3.28
N ALA A 76 5.27 -14.83 3.67
CA ALA A 76 5.08 -16.26 3.55
C ALA A 76 4.30 -16.58 2.27
N SER A 77 4.54 -17.72 1.69
CA SER A 77 3.87 -18.13 0.46
C SER A 77 3.69 -19.64 0.38
N THR A 78 2.75 -20.08 -0.44
CA THR A 78 2.70 -21.48 -0.88
C THR A 78 3.94 -21.82 -1.73
N LYS A 79 4.24 -23.08 -1.90
CA LYS A 79 5.50 -23.55 -2.51
C LYS A 79 5.26 -24.40 -3.75
N MET A 80 4.39 -23.93 -4.64
CA MET A 80 4.17 -24.61 -5.90
C MET A 80 5.27 -24.25 -6.91
N ALA A 81 5.71 -25.23 -7.70
CA ALA A 81 6.65 -24.99 -8.78
C ALA A 81 5.92 -24.40 -9.99
N CYS A 82 6.52 -23.39 -10.62
CA CYS A 82 6.05 -22.84 -11.88
C CYS A 82 7.20 -22.19 -12.64
N PRO A 83 7.02 -21.88 -13.95
CA PRO A 83 8.06 -21.26 -14.75
C PRO A 83 8.50 -19.86 -14.28
N HIS A 84 7.70 -19.20 -13.45
CA HIS A 84 7.92 -17.80 -13.04
C HIS A 84 8.47 -17.64 -11.62
N LEU A 85 9.13 -18.66 -11.08
CA LEU A 85 9.66 -18.60 -9.71
C LEU A 85 10.68 -17.45 -9.52
N SER A 86 11.51 -17.18 -10.51
CA SER A 86 12.49 -16.08 -10.42
C SER A 86 11.80 -14.73 -10.32
N ALA A 87 10.74 -14.52 -11.10
CA ALA A 87 9.94 -13.30 -11.04
C ALA A 87 9.23 -13.18 -9.69
N GLU A 88 8.75 -14.28 -9.13
CA GLU A 88 8.12 -14.31 -7.83
C GLU A 88 9.08 -13.95 -6.71
N HIS A 89 10.28 -14.52 -6.71
CA HIS A 89 11.33 -14.17 -5.74
C HIS A 89 11.65 -12.68 -5.75
N ARG A 90 11.79 -12.10 -6.94
CA ARG A 90 12.03 -10.67 -7.09
C ARG A 90 10.86 -9.85 -6.58
N TYR A 91 9.64 -10.22 -6.92
CA TYR A 91 8.44 -9.54 -6.45
C TYR A 91 8.36 -9.55 -4.92
N PHE A 92 8.59 -10.67 -4.28
CA PHE A 92 8.58 -10.75 -2.82
C PHE A 92 9.71 -9.95 -2.17
N GLN A 93 10.89 -9.94 -2.77
CA GLN A 93 12.00 -9.09 -2.31
C GLN A 93 11.64 -7.61 -2.40
N ASP A 94 11.10 -7.18 -3.52
CA ASP A 94 10.68 -5.80 -3.71
C ASP A 94 9.57 -5.42 -2.73
N LEU A 95 8.60 -6.29 -2.54
CA LEU A 95 7.50 -6.04 -1.61
C LEU A 95 8.00 -5.89 -0.16
N GLN A 96 8.93 -6.73 0.27
CA GLN A 96 9.54 -6.65 1.60
C GLN A 96 10.48 -5.44 1.75
N GLY A 97 10.98 -4.91 0.65
CA GLY A 97 11.82 -3.71 0.62
C GLY A 97 11.07 -2.40 0.55
N VAL A 98 9.75 -2.43 0.52
CA VAL A 98 8.93 -1.22 0.44
C VAL A 98 9.10 -0.36 1.67
N SER A 99 9.33 0.93 1.47
CA SER A 99 9.49 1.92 2.54
C SER A 99 8.50 3.07 2.44
N MET A 100 7.87 3.26 1.30
CA MET A 100 6.96 4.38 1.06
C MET A 100 5.76 3.95 0.23
N VAL A 101 4.59 4.52 0.57
CA VAL A 101 3.37 4.39 -0.21
C VAL A 101 2.91 5.76 -0.69
N THR A 102 2.55 5.86 -1.95
CA THR A 102 1.91 7.05 -2.53
C THR A 102 0.52 6.68 -2.99
N VAL A 103 -0.48 7.32 -2.41
CA VAL A 103 -1.88 7.12 -2.82
C VAL A 103 -2.16 7.96 -4.05
N VAL A 104 -2.68 7.34 -5.08
CA VAL A 104 -3.09 7.97 -6.33
C VAL A 104 -4.59 7.75 -6.57
N PRO A 105 -5.26 8.51 -7.46
CA PRO A 105 -6.71 8.42 -7.60
C PRO A 105 -7.24 7.03 -7.95
N ASP A 106 -6.50 6.23 -8.67
CA ASP A 106 -6.91 4.90 -9.14
C ASP A 106 -6.15 3.74 -8.48
N GLY A 107 -5.39 4.01 -7.42
CA GLY A 107 -4.65 2.98 -6.72
C GLY A 107 -3.56 3.51 -5.80
N LEU A 108 -2.42 2.86 -5.81
CA LEU A 108 -1.26 3.26 -5.04
C LEU A 108 0.05 2.88 -5.74
N ILE A 109 1.12 3.55 -5.32
CA ILE A 109 2.48 3.25 -5.76
C ILE A 109 3.28 2.87 -4.52
N LEU A 110 3.86 1.68 -4.52
CA LEU A 110 4.80 1.24 -3.50
C LEU A 110 6.23 1.49 -3.98
N THR A 111 7.01 2.16 -3.17
CA THR A 111 8.40 2.48 -3.48
C THR A 111 9.31 1.80 -2.48
N THR A 112 10.30 1.09 -2.99
CA THR A 112 11.31 0.42 -2.17
C THR A 112 12.40 1.40 -1.73
N SER A 113 13.24 0.97 -0.79
CA SER A 113 14.37 1.78 -0.31
C SER A 113 15.39 2.07 -1.40
N ASP A 114 15.49 1.22 -2.42
CA ASP A 114 16.37 1.41 -3.58
C ASP A 114 15.70 2.13 -4.75
N GLN A 115 14.53 2.75 -4.52
CA GLN A 115 13.76 3.54 -5.48
C GLN A 115 13.04 2.73 -6.58
N THR A 116 12.90 1.44 -6.42
CA THR A 116 12.03 0.63 -7.29
C THR A 116 10.57 0.96 -7.01
N LYS A 117 9.80 1.24 -8.06
CA LYS A 117 8.38 1.58 -7.94
C LYS A 117 7.51 0.46 -8.48
N MET A 118 6.50 0.10 -7.70
CA MET A 118 5.45 -0.83 -8.10
C MET A 118 4.13 -0.10 -8.13
N VAL A 119 3.50 -0.06 -9.31
CA VAL A 119 2.23 0.63 -9.51
C VAL A 119 1.09 -0.38 -9.40
N PHE A 120 0.18 -0.11 -8.50
CA PHE A 120 -1.01 -0.92 -8.27
C PHE A 120 -2.25 -0.10 -8.55
N LYS A 121 -3.20 -0.70 -9.24
CA LYS A 121 -4.53 -0.10 -9.47
C LYS A 121 -5.60 -0.91 -8.77
N TYR A 122 -6.68 -0.24 -8.38
CA TYR A 122 -7.86 -0.92 -7.85
C TYR A 122 -8.38 -1.94 -8.86
N ARG A 123 -8.79 -3.07 -8.32
CA ARG A 123 -9.39 -4.16 -9.08
C ARG A 123 -10.90 -4.00 -9.17
#